data_94fe724232774a352da5901ea7bc4d1d
#
_entry.id   94fe724232774a352da5901ea7bc4d1d
#
_cell.length_a   1.000
_cell.length_b   1.000
_cell.length_c   1.000
_cell.angle_alpha   90.00
_cell.angle_beta   90.00
_cell.angle_gamma   90.00
#
_symmetry.space_group_name_H-M   'P 1'
#
loop_
_entity.id
_entity.type
_entity.pdbx_description
1 polymer ?
#
loop_
_entity_poly.entity_id
_entity_poly.type
_entity_poly.pdbx_seq_one_letter_code
_entity_poly.pdbx_strand_id
1 'polypeptide(L)'
;MSNTQYAVCHLQRGSGNDSGMSCHIERKDAKGKVYVPANADANRTQLNRELIAFPAGVKNRTDAIQFRIDHAGLHRKVGKNQTKAIRIILTGTHEQMMKIANDGKLDNWINANMKWLKNTFGSENLVSCVLHMDEKTPH
;
A
#
# COMPACT_ATOMS: atom_id res chain seq x y z
N MET A 1 -12.62 26.63 -18.12
CA MET A 1 -12.50 26.02 -16.78
C MET A 1 -11.12 25.39 -16.66
N SER A 2 -10.38 25.78 -15.67
CA SER A 2 -9.09 25.13 -15.41
C SER A 2 -9.36 23.74 -14.80
N ASN A 3 -9.00 22.68 -15.49
CA ASN A 3 -8.94 21.34 -14.91
C ASN A 3 -7.75 21.29 -13.95
N THR A 4 -8.01 21.54 -12.69
CA THR A 4 -6.97 21.46 -11.68
C THR A 4 -6.65 19.98 -11.46
N GLN A 5 -5.42 19.60 -11.77
CA GLN A 5 -4.92 18.24 -11.56
C GLN A 5 -4.04 18.22 -10.32
N TYR A 6 -4.26 17.25 -9.45
CA TYR A 6 -3.50 17.10 -8.21
C TYR A 6 -2.84 15.73 -8.15
N ALA A 7 -1.57 15.74 -7.76
CA ALA A 7 -0.96 14.56 -7.18
C ALA A 7 -1.33 14.51 -5.69
N VAL A 8 -1.67 13.35 -5.20
CA VAL A 8 -2.07 13.14 -3.80
C VAL A 8 -1.08 12.21 -3.13
N CYS A 9 -0.52 12.67 -2.03
CA CYS A 9 0.28 11.85 -1.12
C CYS A 9 -0.26 12.04 0.29
N HIS A 10 -0.90 10.99 0.83
CA HIS A 10 -1.47 11.03 2.16
C HIS A 10 -0.77 10.02 3.07
N LEU A 11 -0.26 10.51 4.20
CA LEU A 11 0.42 9.68 5.20
C LEU A 11 -0.45 9.58 6.45
N GLN A 12 -0.52 8.37 7.00
CA GLN A 12 -1.26 8.11 8.24
C GLN A 12 -0.49 7.11 9.10
N ARG A 13 -0.48 7.33 10.42
CA ARG A 13 0.09 6.37 11.36
C ARG A 13 -0.82 5.15 11.47
N GLY A 14 -0.23 3.97 11.42
CA GLY A 14 -0.91 2.73 11.76
C GLY A 14 -1.07 2.60 13.27
N SER A 15 -2.05 1.83 13.72
CA SER A 15 -2.30 1.54 15.13
C SER A 15 -1.99 0.06 15.45
N GLY A 16 -1.32 -0.17 16.58
CA GLY A 16 -0.94 -1.53 16.98
C GLY A 16 -0.15 -2.25 15.88
N ASN A 17 -0.54 -3.49 15.57
CA ASN A 17 0.03 -4.27 14.45
C ASN A 17 -0.59 -3.93 13.08
N ASP A 18 -1.50 -2.98 13.06
CA ASP A 18 -2.19 -2.51 11.85
C ASP A 18 -2.96 -3.59 11.08
N SER A 19 -3.41 -4.65 11.77
CA SER A 19 -4.04 -5.82 11.14
C SER A 19 -5.35 -5.49 10.39
N GLY A 20 -6.16 -4.58 10.92
CA GLY A 20 -7.39 -4.14 10.25
C GLY A 20 -7.10 -3.48 8.90
N MET A 21 -6.06 -2.66 8.82
CA MET A 21 -5.64 -2.06 7.57
C MET A 21 -5.00 -3.10 6.63
N SER A 22 -4.31 -4.09 7.17
CA SER A 22 -3.78 -5.19 6.36
C SER A 22 -4.91 -5.94 5.64
N CYS A 23 -6.00 -6.25 6.34
CA CYS A 23 -7.18 -6.86 5.71
C CYS A 23 -7.76 -6.00 4.59
N HIS A 24 -7.84 -4.69 4.82
CA HIS A 24 -8.34 -3.74 3.82
C HIS A 24 -7.42 -3.67 2.59
N ILE A 25 -6.11 -3.53 2.78
CA ILE A 25 -5.13 -3.41 1.70
C ILE A 25 -5.01 -4.71 0.90
N GLU A 26 -4.95 -5.85 1.58
CA GLU A 26 -4.71 -7.14 0.95
C GLU A 26 -5.98 -7.80 0.42
N ARG A 27 -7.16 -7.24 0.73
CA ARG A 27 -8.47 -7.81 0.39
C ARG A 27 -8.66 -9.22 0.97
N LYS A 28 -8.12 -9.44 2.17
CA LYS A 28 -8.20 -10.71 2.91
C LYS A 28 -8.51 -10.45 4.38
N ASP A 29 -9.31 -11.33 4.98
CA ASP A 29 -9.52 -11.29 6.43
C ASP A 29 -8.34 -11.96 7.18
N ALA A 30 -8.43 -12.00 8.52
CA ALA A 30 -7.40 -12.59 9.37
C ALA A 30 -7.15 -14.08 9.09
N LYS A 31 -8.12 -14.78 8.48
CA LYS A 31 -8.04 -16.20 8.11
C LYS A 31 -7.58 -16.40 6.66
N GLY A 32 -7.26 -15.32 5.94
CA GLY A 32 -6.86 -15.37 4.53
C GLY A 32 -8.03 -15.48 3.56
N LYS A 33 -9.28 -15.37 4.03
CA LYS A 33 -10.48 -15.37 3.19
C LYS A 33 -10.65 -14.02 2.50
N VAL A 34 -11.14 -14.03 1.27
CA VAL A 34 -11.37 -12.81 0.49
C VAL A 34 -12.28 -11.83 1.26
N TYR A 35 -11.84 -10.60 1.37
CA TYR A 35 -12.56 -9.47 1.95
C TYR A 35 -12.58 -8.32 0.95
N VAL A 36 -13.76 -7.83 0.61
CA VAL A 36 -13.91 -6.70 -0.31
C VAL A 36 -14.60 -5.55 0.42
N PRO A 37 -13.92 -4.38 0.57
CA PRO A 37 -14.54 -3.20 1.17
C PRO A 37 -15.75 -2.73 0.35
N ALA A 38 -16.66 -2.02 1.01
CA ALA A 38 -17.89 -1.53 0.37
C ALA A 38 -17.65 -0.56 -0.80
N ASN A 39 -16.52 0.14 -0.80
CA ASN A 39 -16.13 1.08 -1.86
C ASN A 39 -15.33 0.43 -2.99
N ALA A 40 -15.10 -0.87 -2.94
CA ALA A 40 -14.35 -1.62 -3.95
C ALA A 40 -15.29 -2.52 -4.78
N ASP A 41 -14.93 -2.73 -6.04
CA ASP A 41 -15.65 -3.62 -6.95
C ASP A 41 -15.01 -5.02 -6.91
N ALA A 42 -15.75 -5.98 -6.35
CA ALA A 42 -15.29 -7.36 -6.23
C ALA A 42 -14.92 -8.00 -7.58
N ASN A 43 -15.54 -7.56 -8.68
CA ASN A 43 -15.24 -8.05 -10.03
C ASN A 43 -13.90 -7.55 -10.58
N ARG A 44 -13.30 -6.56 -9.94
CA ARG A 44 -12.02 -5.95 -10.35
C ARG A 44 -10.88 -6.22 -9.37
N THR A 45 -11.14 -6.88 -8.25
CA THR A 45 -10.12 -7.16 -7.22
C THR A 45 -8.93 -7.96 -7.78
N GLN A 46 -9.15 -8.82 -8.76
CA GLN A 46 -8.07 -9.55 -9.42
C GLN A 46 -7.10 -8.65 -10.23
N LEU A 47 -7.46 -7.40 -10.47
CA LEU A 47 -6.59 -6.41 -11.13
C LEU A 47 -5.63 -5.74 -10.17
N ASN A 48 -5.84 -5.91 -8.86
CA ASN A 48 -4.91 -5.40 -7.85
C ASN A 48 -3.58 -6.16 -7.93
N ARG A 49 -2.47 -5.46 -7.69
CA ARG A 49 -1.13 -6.03 -7.78
C ARG A 49 -0.32 -5.73 -6.53
N GLU A 50 0.32 -6.74 -5.97
CA GLU A 50 1.37 -6.58 -4.97
C GLU A 50 2.68 -6.22 -5.66
N LEU A 51 3.27 -5.08 -5.26
CA LEU A 51 4.47 -4.53 -5.92
C LEU A 51 5.76 -4.85 -5.16
N ILE A 52 5.66 -5.39 -3.96
CA ILE A 52 6.81 -5.78 -3.12
C ILE A 52 6.61 -7.23 -2.71
N ALA A 53 7.62 -8.05 -2.99
CA ALA A 53 7.65 -9.44 -2.53
C ALA A 53 7.95 -9.49 -1.02
N PHE A 54 7.24 -10.35 -0.29
CA PHE A 54 7.53 -10.59 1.11
C PHE A 54 8.76 -11.50 1.28
N PRO A 55 9.49 -11.37 2.40
CA PRO A 55 10.57 -12.30 2.72
C PRO A 55 10.06 -13.74 2.82
N ALA A 56 10.98 -14.72 2.67
CA ALA A 56 10.65 -16.13 2.80
C ALA A 56 9.97 -16.41 4.15
N GLY A 57 8.83 -17.12 4.13
CA GLY A 57 8.04 -17.45 5.31
C GLY A 57 7.08 -16.35 5.78
N VAL A 58 7.12 -15.17 5.16
CA VAL A 58 6.20 -14.05 5.45
C VAL A 58 5.05 -14.10 4.45
N LYS A 59 3.80 -14.18 4.94
CA LYS A 59 2.63 -14.42 4.10
C LYS A 59 1.72 -13.20 3.92
N ASN A 60 1.84 -12.20 4.79
CA ASN A 60 0.95 -11.05 4.78
C ASN A 60 1.66 -9.78 5.28
N ARG A 61 0.99 -8.65 5.10
CA ARG A 61 1.52 -7.33 5.46
C ARG A 61 1.78 -7.21 6.97
N THR A 62 0.88 -7.72 7.81
CA THR A 62 1.05 -7.67 9.28
C THR A 62 2.32 -8.38 9.72
N ASP A 63 2.57 -9.56 9.18
CA ASP A 63 3.78 -10.33 9.48
C ASP A 63 5.02 -9.66 8.86
N ALA A 64 4.89 -9.02 7.71
CA ALA A 64 5.99 -8.27 7.08
C ALA A 64 6.42 -7.07 7.93
N ILE A 65 5.48 -6.36 8.54
CA ILE A 65 5.76 -5.26 9.47
C ILE A 65 6.56 -5.80 10.67
N GLN A 66 6.09 -6.89 11.28
CA GLN A 66 6.78 -7.49 12.42
C GLN A 66 8.15 -8.01 12.02
N PHE A 67 8.27 -8.67 10.88
CA PHE A 67 9.56 -9.14 10.34
C PHE A 67 10.58 -8.00 10.23
N ARG A 68 10.17 -6.87 9.67
CA ARG A 68 11.05 -5.69 9.53
C ARG A 68 11.49 -5.15 10.89
N ILE A 69 10.58 -5.07 11.86
CA ILE A 69 10.89 -4.63 13.21
C ILE A 69 11.90 -5.56 13.86
N ASP A 70 11.69 -6.87 13.77
CA ASP A 70 12.56 -7.90 14.37
C ASP A 70 13.98 -7.88 13.78
N HIS A 71 14.12 -7.48 12.52
CA HIS A 71 15.40 -7.43 11.80
C HIS A 71 16.00 -6.02 11.70
N ALA A 72 15.40 -5.03 12.37
CA ALA A 72 15.88 -3.64 12.32
C ALA A 72 17.09 -3.36 13.22
N GLY A 73 17.49 -4.29 14.07
CA GLY A 73 18.59 -4.10 15.00
C GLY A 73 18.28 -3.10 16.11
N LEU A 74 17.03 -2.99 16.52
CA LEU A 74 16.60 -2.05 17.56
C LEU A 74 17.18 -2.46 18.93
N HIS A 75 17.71 -1.48 19.67
CA HIS A 75 18.23 -1.70 21.02
C HIS A 75 17.14 -1.86 22.09
N ARG A 76 15.94 -1.39 21.79
CA ARG A 76 14.79 -1.46 22.69
C ARG A 76 13.62 -2.10 21.97
N LYS A 77 12.83 -2.88 22.71
CA LYS A 77 11.58 -3.42 22.22
C LYS A 77 10.60 -2.28 21.88
N VAL A 78 9.92 -2.39 20.75
CA VAL A 78 8.88 -1.43 20.36
C VAL A 78 7.75 -1.52 21.39
N GLY A 79 7.43 -0.39 22.01
CA GLY A 79 6.38 -0.28 23.01
C GLY A 79 4.99 -0.36 22.42
N LYS A 80 4.01 -0.69 23.27
CA LYS A 80 2.61 -0.86 22.88
C LYS A 80 2.00 0.38 22.22
N ASN A 81 2.44 1.58 22.60
CA ASN A 81 1.92 2.85 22.10
C ASN A 81 2.78 3.45 20.98
N GLN A 82 3.81 2.75 20.53
CA GLN A 82 4.66 3.22 19.44
C GLN A 82 4.07 2.85 18.09
N THR A 83 4.22 3.77 17.13
CA THR A 83 3.82 3.54 15.75
C THR A 83 4.74 2.50 15.11
N LYS A 84 4.19 1.38 14.65
CA LYS A 84 4.94 0.30 13.99
C LYS A 84 4.97 0.44 12.47
N ALA A 85 3.97 1.10 11.90
CA ALA A 85 3.86 1.28 10.46
C ALA A 85 3.26 2.64 10.12
N ILE A 86 3.71 3.19 9.00
CA ILE A 86 3.10 4.36 8.37
C ILE A 86 2.45 3.88 7.08
N ARG A 87 1.22 4.29 6.87
CA ARG A 87 0.45 4.04 5.64
C ARG A 87 0.58 5.23 4.71
N ILE A 88 0.81 4.97 3.45
CA ILE A 88 0.93 6.01 2.44
C ILE A 88 -0.03 5.68 1.30
N ILE A 89 -0.87 6.64 0.91
CA ILE A 89 -1.68 6.55 -0.30
C ILE A 89 -1.11 7.53 -1.32
N LEU A 90 -0.80 7.01 -2.50
CA LEU A 90 -0.33 7.79 -3.64
C LEU A 90 -1.35 7.66 -4.77
N THR A 91 -1.86 8.78 -5.24
CA THR A 91 -2.83 8.84 -6.32
C THR A 91 -2.84 10.24 -6.95
N GLY A 92 -3.83 10.54 -7.76
CA GLY A 92 -4.08 11.84 -8.35
C GLY A 92 -5.57 12.08 -8.52
N THR A 93 -5.94 13.12 -9.23
CA THR A 93 -7.34 13.33 -9.60
C THR A 93 -7.84 12.13 -10.40
N HIS A 94 -9.13 11.83 -10.27
CA HIS A 94 -9.73 10.69 -10.97
C HIS A 94 -9.47 10.75 -12.48
N GLU A 95 -9.71 11.89 -13.09
CA GLU A 95 -9.52 12.08 -14.54
C GLU A 95 -8.07 11.80 -14.96
N GLN A 96 -7.12 12.32 -14.22
CA GLN A 96 -5.70 12.12 -14.54
C GLN A 96 -5.28 10.67 -14.36
N MET A 97 -5.70 10.02 -13.28
CA MET A 97 -5.38 8.61 -13.03
C MET A 97 -6.00 7.70 -14.09
N MET A 98 -7.22 7.98 -14.49
CA MET A 98 -7.88 7.23 -15.58
C MET A 98 -7.18 7.45 -16.92
N LYS A 99 -6.72 8.67 -17.19
CA LYS A 99 -5.93 8.96 -18.39
C LYS A 99 -4.61 8.18 -18.42
N ILE A 100 -3.88 8.18 -17.31
CA ILE A 100 -2.63 7.42 -17.16
C ILE A 100 -2.88 5.92 -17.43
N ALA A 101 -3.93 5.36 -16.84
CA ALA A 101 -4.29 3.95 -17.05
C ALA A 101 -4.69 3.67 -18.49
N ASN A 102 -5.54 4.51 -19.10
CA ASN A 102 -6.03 4.32 -20.47
C ASN A 102 -4.93 4.53 -21.52
N ASP A 103 -3.96 5.40 -21.26
CA ASP A 103 -2.82 5.67 -22.16
C ASP A 103 -1.72 4.60 -22.05
N GLY A 104 -1.90 3.55 -21.25
CA GLY A 104 -0.91 2.50 -21.03
C GLY A 104 0.32 2.96 -20.25
N LYS A 105 0.22 4.04 -19.48
CA LYS A 105 1.34 4.65 -18.71
C LYS A 105 1.33 4.30 -17.24
N LEU A 106 0.46 3.38 -16.81
CA LEU A 106 0.30 3.02 -15.41
C LEU A 106 1.60 2.43 -14.83
N ASP A 107 2.30 1.58 -15.58
CA ASP A 107 3.57 1.00 -15.14
C ASP A 107 4.66 2.05 -14.98
N ASN A 108 4.72 3.05 -15.85
CA ASN A 108 5.66 4.18 -15.70
C ASN A 108 5.35 4.98 -14.42
N TRP A 109 4.07 5.23 -14.15
CA TRP A 109 3.63 5.91 -12.95
C TRP A 109 3.98 5.11 -11.68
N ILE A 110 3.73 3.80 -11.68
CA ILE A 110 4.11 2.89 -10.59
C ILE A 110 5.62 2.94 -10.34
N ASN A 111 6.42 2.79 -11.38
CA ASN A 111 7.88 2.75 -11.26
C ASN A 111 8.45 4.06 -10.72
N ALA A 112 7.91 5.20 -11.14
CA ALA A 112 8.30 6.50 -10.63
C ALA A 112 7.99 6.65 -9.13
N ASN A 113 6.79 6.23 -8.71
CA ASN A 113 6.39 6.26 -7.30
C ASN A 113 7.22 5.30 -6.45
N MET A 114 7.48 4.10 -6.93
CA MET A 114 8.32 3.12 -6.24
C MET A 114 9.75 3.63 -6.06
N LYS A 115 10.31 4.26 -7.08
CA LYS A 115 11.64 4.89 -7.00
C LYS A 115 11.68 5.99 -5.95
N TRP A 116 10.68 6.85 -5.94
CA TRP A 116 10.57 7.92 -4.95
C TRP A 116 10.46 7.38 -3.52
N LEU A 117 9.61 6.37 -3.31
CA LEU A 117 9.43 5.72 -2.00
C LEU A 117 10.74 5.10 -1.51
N LYS A 118 11.44 4.36 -2.37
CA LYS A 118 12.73 3.72 -2.03
C LYS A 118 13.79 4.74 -1.68
N ASN A 119 13.87 5.84 -2.44
CA ASN A 119 14.86 6.89 -2.20
C ASN A 119 14.54 7.71 -0.94
N THR A 120 13.26 7.86 -0.60
CA THR A 120 12.82 8.67 0.53
C THR A 120 12.89 7.92 1.85
N PHE A 121 12.49 6.64 1.88
CA PHE A 121 12.33 5.86 3.11
C PHE A 121 13.32 4.71 3.26
N GLY A 122 14.05 4.35 2.22
CA GLY A 122 14.88 3.16 2.17
C GLY A 122 14.11 1.92 1.71
N SER A 123 14.72 1.12 0.82
CA SER A 123 14.06 -0.07 0.27
C SER A 123 13.66 -1.07 1.34
N GLU A 124 14.50 -1.26 2.36
CA GLU A 124 14.26 -2.18 3.47
C GLU A 124 13.08 -1.76 4.35
N ASN A 125 12.70 -0.49 4.34
CA ASN A 125 11.59 0.05 5.12
C ASN A 125 10.25 -0.01 4.40
N LEU A 126 10.24 -0.38 3.11
CA LEU A 126 9.03 -0.60 2.33
C LEU A 126 8.62 -2.06 2.46
N VAL A 127 7.67 -2.34 3.33
CA VAL A 127 7.29 -3.73 3.65
C VAL A 127 6.13 -4.24 2.81
N SER A 128 5.30 -3.35 2.29
CA SER A 128 4.15 -3.70 1.45
C SER A 128 3.77 -2.54 0.56
N CYS A 129 3.44 -2.82 -0.67
CA CYS A 129 2.89 -1.84 -1.59
C CYS A 129 1.93 -2.55 -2.55
N VAL A 130 0.70 -2.06 -2.62
CA VAL A 130 -0.35 -2.66 -3.45
C VAL A 130 -0.93 -1.61 -4.37
N LEU A 131 -1.02 -1.93 -5.65
CA LEU A 131 -1.80 -1.16 -6.61
C LEU A 131 -3.26 -1.61 -6.52
N HIS A 132 -4.15 -0.70 -6.16
CA HIS A 132 -5.59 -0.95 -6.14
C HIS A 132 -6.24 -0.46 -7.42
N MET A 133 -6.84 -1.39 -8.15
CA MET A 133 -7.59 -1.13 -9.39
C MET A 133 -9.08 -1.39 -9.23
N ASP A 134 -9.51 -1.82 -8.06
CA ASP A 134 -10.90 -2.19 -7.75
C ASP A 134 -11.71 -1.08 -7.09
N GLU A 135 -11.13 0.08 -6.90
CA GLU A 135 -11.83 1.29 -6.43
C GLU A 135 -12.04 2.27 -7.60
N LYS A 136 -12.82 3.32 -7.37
CA LYS A 136 -13.17 4.30 -8.42
C LYS A 136 -11.94 4.92 -9.08
N THR A 137 -10.92 5.22 -8.30
CA THR A 137 -9.67 5.82 -8.81
C THR A 137 -8.49 4.91 -8.49
N PRO A 138 -7.63 4.58 -9.47
CA PRO A 138 -6.40 3.82 -9.21
C PRO A 138 -5.49 4.51 -8.19
N HIS A 139 -4.89 3.72 -7.31
CA HIS A 139 -3.93 4.23 -6.32
C HIS A 139 -2.97 3.16 -5.82
#